data_8ab4edd18f985f0af40b67df4d88720c
#
_entry.id   8ab4edd18f985f0af40b67df4d88720c
#
_cell.length_a   1.000
_cell.length_b   1.000
_cell.length_c   1.000
_cell.angle_alpha   90.00
_cell.angle_beta   90.00
_cell.angle_gamma   90.00
#
_symmetry.space_group_name_H-M   'P 1'
#
loop_
_entity.id
_entity.type
_entity.pdbx_description
1 polymer ?
#
loop_
_entity_poly.entity_id
_entity_poly.type
_entity_poly.pdbx_seq_one_letter_code
_entity_poly.pdbx_strand_id
1 'polypeptide(L)'
;MADTRILPSQSNPEEGGVKRRALLAGAVGLTAAALLPAGMVHAEGFLMPEVPPLEKEDYAEARKRFHTNLLRKGPSPEKSEPLGTPAGAKRVTYPGGPDGSIELIAWLSHYEPTGKPKPAVLFLHGGNATGDGHWELVKGYWEAGFVVLHPSFRGENGQEGNYSGFYDETADALAAATYLENLPGIDKNRFFIAGHSNGGTLSLLAAMTRKFRAAAPISAGVNSWRYFARFEREARFDEENPKEFIMRSSVCFGPSLKCPTLLLRGTEERPFDADHQLLMDRVKTAGTPIDAKLLPGNHNGVVPGAVQESIKFFNQFT
;
A
#
# COMPACT_ATOMS: atom_id res chain seq x y z
N MET A 1 -26.17 -22.49 35.76
CA MET A 1 -26.14 -23.56 34.76
C MET A 1 -26.22 -22.89 33.41
N ALA A 2 -25.09 -22.65 32.77
CA ALA A 2 -24.97 -22.01 31.48
C ALA A 2 -24.57 -23.09 30.45
N ASP A 3 -25.42 -23.24 29.44
CA ASP A 3 -25.28 -24.24 28.38
C ASP A 3 -24.35 -23.67 27.31
N THR A 4 -23.17 -24.28 27.20
CA THR A 4 -22.12 -23.91 26.22
C THR A 4 -22.31 -24.76 24.97
N ARG A 5 -22.95 -24.23 23.94
CA ARG A 5 -23.01 -24.90 22.62
C ARG A 5 -21.79 -24.55 21.78
N ILE A 6 -20.94 -25.53 21.59
CA ILE A 6 -19.83 -25.56 20.66
C ILE A 6 -20.40 -25.75 19.25
N LEU A 7 -20.10 -24.83 18.33
CA LEU A 7 -20.39 -25.01 16.90
C LEU A 7 -19.28 -25.85 16.23
N PRO A 8 -19.62 -26.77 15.31
CA PRO A 8 -18.66 -27.65 14.69
C PRO A 8 -17.85 -26.96 13.58
N SER A 9 -16.57 -27.32 13.52
CA SER A 9 -15.62 -26.97 12.46
C SER A 9 -16.10 -27.44 11.09
N GLN A 10 -16.09 -26.53 10.10
CA GLN A 10 -16.31 -26.93 8.72
C GLN A 10 -15.02 -27.51 8.13
N SER A 11 -15.16 -28.72 7.63
CA SER A 11 -14.18 -29.52 6.92
C SER A 11 -13.90 -28.98 5.52
N ASN A 12 -12.62 -29.07 5.11
CA ASN A 12 -12.13 -28.86 3.74
C ASN A 12 -12.89 -29.69 2.72
N PRO A 13 -13.16 -29.19 1.51
CA PRO A 13 -13.55 -30.03 0.39
C PRO A 13 -12.30 -30.67 -0.27
N GLU A 14 -12.45 -31.95 -0.53
CA GLU A 14 -11.47 -32.86 -1.11
C GLU A 14 -11.05 -32.48 -2.54
N GLU A 15 -9.83 -32.93 -2.87
CA GLU A 15 -9.23 -32.92 -4.19
C GLU A 15 -10.07 -33.73 -5.20
N GLY A 16 -10.65 -33.04 -6.19
CA GLY A 16 -11.26 -33.66 -7.37
C GLY A 16 -10.24 -33.79 -8.51
N GLY A 17 -9.63 -34.96 -8.63
CA GLY A 17 -8.72 -35.26 -9.73
C GLY A 17 -9.40 -35.29 -11.11
N VAL A 18 -8.98 -34.40 -12.02
CA VAL A 18 -9.38 -34.40 -13.43
C VAL A 18 -8.46 -35.31 -14.22
N LYS A 19 -9.01 -36.41 -14.72
CA LYS A 19 -8.33 -37.39 -15.62
C LYS A 19 -7.96 -36.69 -16.94
N ARG A 20 -6.68 -36.63 -17.24
CA ARG A 20 -6.14 -36.25 -18.55
C ARG A 20 -6.51 -37.29 -19.60
N ARG A 21 -7.29 -36.91 -20.61
CA ARG A 21 -7.40 -37.62 -21.88
C ARG A 21 -6.36 -37.03 -22.83
N ALA A 22 -5.37 -37.83 -23.17
CA ALA A 22 -4.44 -37.53 -24.24
C ALA A 22 -5.17 -37.70 -25.60
N LEU A 23 -5.18 -36.62 -26.39
CA LEU A 23 -5.47 -36.67 -27.83
C LEU A 23 -4.17 -36.29 -28.57
N LEU A 24 -3.55 -37.28 -29.15
CA LEU A 24 -2.49 -37.14 -30.14
C LEU A 24 -3.14 -36.66 -31.46
N ALA A 25 -2.80 -35.46 -31.88
CA ALA A 25 -2.96 -35.03 -33.29
C ALA A 25 -1.73 -34.17 -33.63
N GLY A 26 -0.88 -34.73 -34.52
CA GLY A 26 0.31 -34.07 -35.02
C GLY A 26 -0.03 -32.88 -35.91
N ALA A 27 0.59 -31.76 -35.62
CA ALA A 27 0.84 -30.69 -36.58
C ALA A 27 2.24 -30.15 -36.22
N VAL A 28 3.19 -30.32 -37.14
CA VAL A 28 4.50 -29.66 -37.08
C VAL A 28 4.25 -28.21 -37.41
N GLY A 29 4.00 -27.41 -36.36
CA GLY A 29 4.02 -25.96 -36.42
C GLY A 29 5.39 -25.51 -35.89
N LEU A 30 6.21 -24.93 -36.73
CA LEU A 30 7.36 -24.12 -36.30
C LEU A 30 6.80 -22.95 -35.49
N THR A 31 6.69 -23.12 -34.19
CA THR A 31 6.53 -21.98 -33.28
C THR A 31 7.85 -21.24 -33.26
N ALA A 32 7.89 -20.09 -33.88
CA ALA A 32 8.94 -19.09 -33.64
C ALA A 32 8.92 -18.83 -32.12
N ALA A 33 9.87 -19.38 -31.41
CA ALA A 33 10.13 -19.01 -30.02
C ALA A 33 10.53 -17.53 -30.07
N ALA A 34 9.63 -16.65 -29.68
CA ALA A 34 9.96 -15.25 -29.46
C ALA A 34 11.08 -15.22 -28.42
N LEU A 35 12.29 -14.85 -28.84
CA LEU A 35 13.42 -14.66 -27.95
C LEU A 35 13.04 -13.53 -26.98
N LEU A 36 12.82 -13.87 -25.73
CA LEU A 36 12.61 -12.87 -24.67
C LEU A 36 13.85 -11.96 -24.60
N PRO A 37 13.69 -10.68 -24.43
CA PRO A 37 14.81 -9.77 -24.16
C PRO A 37 15.61 -10.31 -22.96
N ALA A 38 16.93 -10.24 -23.03
CA ALA A 38 17.80 -10.70 -21.93
C ALA A 38 17.41 -9.97 -20.61
N GLY A 39 17.26 -10.75 -19.54
CA GLY A 39 16.86 -10.24 -18.22
C GLY A 39 15.35 -10.07 -18.00
N MET A 40 14.51 -10.65 -18.88
CA MET A 40 13.06 -10.70 -18.69
C MET A 40 12.59 -12.14 -18.48
N VAL A 41 11.62 -12.34 -17.61
CA VAL A 41 10.93 -13.60 -17.36
C VAL A 41 9.44 -13.44 -17.62
N HIS A 42 8.82 -14.50 -18.16
CA HIS A 42 7.37 -14.51 -18.34
C HIS A 42 6.71 -14.78 -16.99
N ALA A 43 5.96 -13.82 -16.48
CA ALA A 43 4.94 -14.05 -15.46
C ALA A 43 3.59 -14.20 -16.16
N GLU A 44 2.65 -14.90 -15.55
CA GLU A 44 1.33 -15.13 -16.16
C GLU A 44 0.72 -13.82 -16.65
N GLY A 45 0.68 -13.60 -17.97
CA GLY A 45 0.06 -12.45 -18.64
C GLY A 45 0.97 -11.26 -19.02
N PHE A 46 2.17 -11.10 -18.45
CA PHE A 46 3.07 -10.00 -18.77
C PHE A 46 4.56 -10.34 -18.59
N LEU A 47 5.43 -9.50 -19.17
CA LEU A 47 6.88 -9.62 -19.02
C LEU A 47 7.35 -8.92 -17.74
N MET A 48 8.01 -9.66 -16.86
CA MET A 48 8.62 -9.15 -15.63
C MET A 48 10.14 -9.05 -15.80
N PRO A 49 10.78 -7.93 -15.47
CA PRO A 49 12.24 -7.86 -15.47
C PRO A 49 12.82 -8.71 -14.34
N GLU A 50 13.93 -9.41 -14.61
CA GLU A 50 14.67 -10.17 -13.59
C GLU A 50 15.11 -9.25 -12.44
N VAL A 51 15.58 -8.05 -12.78
CA VAL A 51 15.91 -6.98 -11.83
C VAL A 51 15.08 -5.75 -12.18
N PRO A 52 14.26 -5.23 -11.26
CA PRO A 52 13.50 -4.01 -11.49
C PRO A 52 14.42 -2.85 -11.91
N PRO A 53 14.07 -2.08 -12.96
CA PRO A 53 14.90 -0.96 -13.43
C PRO A 53 15.05 0.10 -12.34
N LEU A 54 16.13 0.87 -12.40
CA LEU A 54 16.29 2.08 -11.60
C LEU A 54 15.99 3.29 -12.48
N GLU A 55 14.99 4.06 -12.10
CA GLU A 55 14.66 5.33 -12.76
C GLU A 55 15.64 6.41 -12.29
N LYS A 56 16.12 7.20 -13.25
CA LYS A 56 17.04 8.32 -12.97
C LYS A 56 16.30 9.58 -12.52
N GLU A 57 15.04 9.66 -12.88
CA GLU A 57 14.18 10.78 -12.58
C GLU A 57 13.60 10.65 -11.17
N ASP A 58 13.39 11.78 -10.47
CA ASP A 58 12.65 11.83 -9.22
C ASP A 58 11.19 11.37 -9.43
N TYR A 59 10.67 10.57 -8.50
CA TYR A 59 9.32 10.01 -8.61
C TYR A 59 8.23 11.07 -8.70
N ALA A 60 8.35 12.17 -7.95
CA ALA A 60 7.38 13.26 -8.02
C ALA A 60 7.37 13.93 -9.40
N GLU A 61 8.54 14.07 -10.04
CA GLU A 61 8.65 14.62 -11.39
C GLU A 61 8.11 13.64 -12.43
N ALA A 62 8.40 12.33 -12.27
CA ALA A 62 7.86 11.30 -13.15
C ALA A 62 6.32 11.28 -13.11
N ARG A 63 5.71 11.44 -11.94
CA ARG A 63 4.25 11.50 -11.78
C ARG A 63 3.59 12.68 -12.49
N LYS A 64 4.27 13.80 -12.67
CA LYS A 64 3.71 14.97 -13.39
C LYS A 64 3.51 14.69 -14.89
N ARG A 65 4.26 13.75 -15.45
CA ARG A 65 4.27 13.45 -16.89
C ARG A 65 3.59 12.13 -17.24
N PHE A 66 3.55 11.18 -16.32
CA PHE A 66 2.92 9.90 -16.54
C PHE A 66 1.45 9.96 -16.13
N HIS A 67 0.61 9.37 -16.97
CA HIS A 67 -0.80 9.15 -16.68
C HIS A 67 -1.10 7.67 -16.91
N THR A 68 -1.72 7.03 -15.92
CA THR A 68 -2.07 5.61 -16.04
C THR A 68 -3.14 5.40 -17.12
N ASN A 69 -2.96 4.36 -17.93
CA ASN A 69 -3.93 3.94 -18.92
C ASN A 69 -4.76 2.78 -18.37
N LEU A 70 -5.95 3.08 -17.84
CA LEU A 70 -6.85 2.06 -17.31
C LEU A 70 -7.65 1.42 -18.46
N LEU A 71 -7.35 0.17 -18.78
CA LEU A 71 -8.11 -0.64 -19.74
C LEU A 71 -9.45 -1.12 -19.14
N ARG A 72 -9.53 -1.26 -17.82
CA ARG A 72 -10.75 -1.59 -17.08
C ARG A 72 -11.03 -0.55 -16.01
N LYS A 73 -12.15 0.12 -16.10
CA LYS A 73 -12.62 1.12 -15.13
C LYS A 73 -13.64 0.50 -14.18
N GLY A 74 -13.75 1.03 -12.98
CA GLY A 74 -14.74 0.63 -11.99
C GLY A 74 -14.23 0.70 -10.56
N PRO A 75 -15.06 0.31 -9.58
CA PRO A 75 -14.74 0.37 -8.17
C PRO A 75 -13.59 -0.58 -7.81
N SER A 76 -13.10 -0.48 -6.59
CA SER A 76 -12.13 -1.40 -6.00
C SER A 76 -12.53 -2.88 -6.21
N PRO A 77 -11.57 -3.80 -6.41
CA PRO A 77 -11.85 -5.22 -6.60
C PRO A 77 -12.45 -5.89 -5.36
N GLU A 78 -12.26 -5.32 -4.19
CA GLU A 78 -12.81 -5.82 -2.93
C GLU A 78 -14.23 -5.27 -2.73
N LYS A 79 -15.19 -6.19 -2.56
CA LYS A 79 -16.55 -5.79 -2.20
C LYS A 79 -16.57 -5.26 -0.78
N SER A 80 -17.13 -4.08 -0.60
CA SER A 80 -17.19 -3.42 0.69
C SER A 80 -18.47 -2.62 0.83
N GLU A 81 -18.97 -2.58 2.08
CA GLU A 81 -20.12 -1.74 2.42
C GLU A 81 -19.72 -0.27 2.52
N PRO A 82 -20.66 0.66 2.35
CA PRO A 82 -20.42 2.06 2.64
C PRO A 82 -19.87 2.27 4.05
N LEU A 83 -18.92 3.19 4.19
CA LEU A 83 -18.25 3.44 5.46
C LEU A 83 -19.20 3.99 6.52
N GLY A 84 -19.29 3.27 7.63
CA GLY A 84 -19.80 3.77 8.90
C GLY A 84 -18.81 4.72 9.58
N THR A 85 -19.06 5.00 10.86
CA THR A 85 -18.13 5.74 11.72
C THR A 85 -17.82 4.87 12.94
N PRO A 86 -16.62 4.30 13.06
CA PRO A 86 -16.27 3.46 14.18
C PRO A 86 -16.16 4.28 15.47
N ALA A 87 -16.26 3.59 16.62
CA ALA A 87 -16.11 4.23 17.91
C ALA A 87 -14.76 4.95 18.04
N GLY A 88 -14.77 6.15 18.58
CA GLY A 88 -13.54 6.96 18.73
C GLY A 88 -13.06 7.67 17.47
N ALA A 89 -13.77 7.56 16.34
CA ALA A 89 -13.50 8.29 15.12
C ALA A 89 -14.50 9.40 14.87
N LYS A 90 -14.05 10.41 14.17
CA LYS A 90 -14.89 11.41 13.48
C LYS A 90 -14.80 11.14 11.99
N ARG A 91 -15.95 10.92 11.34
CA ARG A 91 -16.00 10.86 9.87
C ARG A 91 -15.81 12.25 9.29
N VAL A 92 -14.86 12.39 8.39
CA VAL A 92 -14.57 13.63 7.65
C VAL A 92 -14.51 13.32 6.16
N THR A 93 -14.62 14.36 5.33
CA THR A 93 -14.36 14.26 3.90
C THR A 93 -13.14 15.07 3.52
N TYR A 94 -12.46 14.67 2.45
CA TYR A 94 -11.33 15.38 1.89
C TYR A 94 -11.38 15.37 0.36
N PRO A 95 -10.84 16.40 -0.32
CA PRO A 95 -10.79 16.43 -1.77
C PRO A 95 -9.74 15.43 -2.27
N GLY A 96 -10.18 14.34 -2.90
CA GLY A 96 -9.32 13.27 -3.43
C GLY A 96 -8.74 13.59 -4.80
N GLY A 97 -7.68 12.86 -5.15
CA GLY A 97 -6.99 13.02 -6.41
C GLY A 97 -6.08 14.25 -6.48
N PRO A 98 -5.37 14.42 -7.61
CA PRO A 98 -4.43 15.53 -7.78
C PRO A 98 -5.11 16.90 -7.92
N ASP A 99 -6.35 16.92 -8.35
CA ASP A 99 -7.15 18.10 -8.67
C ASP A 99 -8.31 18.34 -7.69
N GLY A 100 -8.50 17.44 -6.71
CA GLY A 100 -9.59 17.51 -5.76
C GLY A 100 -10.98 17.28 -6.35
N SER A 101 -11.06 16.63 -7.51
CA SER A 101 -12.31 16.44 -8.28
C SER A 101 -13.29 15.45 -7.68
N ILE A 102 -12.85 14.62 -6.74
CA ILE A 102 -13.69 13.65 -6.04
C ILE A 102 -13.65 13.90 -4.53
N GLU A 103 -14.80 13.78 -3.87
CA GLU A 103 -14.87 13.82 -2.42
C GLU A 103 -14.72 12.42 -1.84
N LEU A 104 -13.70 12.23 -0.99
CA LEU A 104 -13.40 10.96 -0.35
C LEU A 104 -13.58 11.06 1.17
N ILE A 105 -13.83 9.90 1.80
CA ILE A 105 -14.09 9.77 3.23
C ILE A 105 -12.80 9.38 3.95
N ALA A 106 -12.62 9.94 5.16
CA ALA A 106 -11.61 9.48 6.10
C ALA A 106 -12.17 9.44 7.53
N TRP A 107 -11.51 8.63 8.37
CA TRP A 107 -11.71 8.67 9.82
C TRP A 107 -10.59 9.47 10.46
N LEU A 108 -10.97 10.44 11.28
CA LEU A 108 -10.07 11.31 12.03
C LEU A 108 -10.22 11.00 13.52
N SER A 109 -9.11 10.81 14.23
CA SER A 109 -9.13 10.66 15.67
C SER A 109 -9.62 11.94 16.36
N HIS A 110 -10.27 11.79 17.50
CA HIS A 110 -10.66 12.96 18.32
C HIS A 110 -9.42 13.67 18.86
N TYR A 111 -9.38 14.99 18.74
CA TYR A 111 -8.35 15.82 19.33
C TYR A 111 -8.87 17.25 19.52
N GLU A 112 -8.26 17.96 20.46
CA GLU A 112 -8.52 19.40 20.67
C GLU A 112 -7.47 20.20 19.92
N PRO A 113 -7.88 21.10 19.02
CA PRO A 113 -6.97 21.90 18.20
C PRO A 113 -6.33 23.08 18.95
N THR A 114 -6.61 23.22 20.26
CA THR A 114 -6.11 24.28 21.13
C THR A 114 -4.86 23.82 21.88
N GLY A 115 -4.01 24.78 22.27
CA GLY A 115 -2.79 24.51 23.03
C GLY A 115 -1.58 24.21 22.14
N LYS A 116 -0.69 23.33 22.58
CA LYS A 116 0.52 22.96 21.81
C LYS A 116 0.15 22.13 20.59
N PRO A 117 0.71 22.45 19.40
CA PRO A 117 0.48 21.67 18.20
C PRO A 117 0.84 20.18 18.41
N LYS A 118 -0.01 19.29 17.88
CA LYS A 118 0.09 17.84 18.06
C LYS A 118 0.78 17.18 16.87
N PRO A 119 1.60 16.14 17.11
CA PRO A 119 2.10 15.30 16.03
C PRO A 119 0.94 14.59 15.32
N ALA A 120 1.10 14.31 14.04
CA ALA A 120 0.08 13.64 13.27
C ALA A 120 0.64 12.48 12.44
N VAL A 121 -0.18 11.45 12.27
CA VAL A 121 0.10 10.28 11.44
C VAL A 121 -1.01 10.12 10.42
N LEU A 122 -0.64 10.11 9.15
CA LEU A 122 -1.47 9.57 8.08
C LEU A 122 -1.26 8.07 8.03
N PHE A 123 -2.29 7.28 8.36
CA PHE A 123 -2.22 5.83 8.32
C PHE A 123 -3.07 5.27 7.18
N LEU A 124 -2.42 4.52 6.27
CA LEU A 124 -3.05 3.94 5.08
C LEU A 124 -3.36 2.46 5.33
N HIS A 125 -4.60 2.04 5.09
CA HIS A 125 -5.07 0.68 5.36
C HIS A 125 -4.53 -0.37 4.39
N GLY A 126 -4.60 -1.63 4.78
CA GLY A 126 -4.34 -2.78 3.93
C GLY A 126 -5.58 -3.22 3.15
N GLY A 127 -5.39 -4.09 2.16
CA GLY A 127 -6.45 -4.50 1.24
C GLY A 127 -6.86 -3.40 0.27
N ASN A 128 -8.02 -3.57 -0.34
CA ASN A 128 -8.59 -2.67 -1.34
C ASN A 128 -9.94 -2.09 -0.87
N ALA A 129 -10.19 -2.12 0.43
CA ALA A 129 -11.33 -1.50 1.10
C ALA A 129 -11.02 -1.28 2.58
N THR A 130 -11.54 -0.23 3.17
CA THR A 130 -11.41 -0.01 4.61
C THR A 130 -12.61 -0.55 5.38
N GLY A 131 -12.41 -0.84 6.67
CA GLY A 131 -13.45 -1.33 7.59
C GLY A 131 -13.05 -1.07 9.04
N ASP A 132 -14.01 -1.20 9.96
CA ASP A 132 -13.85 -0.86 11.38
C ASP A 132 -12.63 -1.51 12.03
N GLY A 133 -12.28 -2.75 11.63
CA GLY A 133 -11.08 -3.44 12.11
C GLY A 133 -9.78 -2.70 11.82
N HIS A 134 -9.71 -1.95 10.72
CA HIS A 134 -8.52 -1.15 10.41
C HIS A 134 -8.37 0.02 11.38
N TRP A 135 -9.48 0.62 11.83
CA TRP A 135 -9.45 1.69 12.81
C TRP A 135 -8.93 1.23 14.17
N GLU A 136 -9.33 0.06 14.62
CA GLU A 136 -8.83 -0.52 15.87
C GLU A 136 -7.32 -0.81 15.83
N LEU A 137 -6.79 -1.23 14.66
CA LEU A 137 -5.35 -1.50 14.52
C LEU A 137 -4.47 -0.27 14.76
N VAL A 138 -4.98 0.94 14.49
CA VAL A 138 -4.20 2.19 14.61
C VAL A 138 -4.41 2.91 15.95
N LYS A 139 -5.17 2.32 16.84
CA LYS A 139 -5.49 2.85 18.17
C LYS A 139 -4.25 3.34 18.93
N GLY A 140 -3.16 2.60 18.89
CA GLY A 140 -1.92 2.94 19.57
C GLY A 140 -1.36 4.33 19.24
N TYR A 141 -1.62 4.86 18.05
CA TYR A 141 -1.15 6.20 17.68
C TYR A 141 -1.89 7.30 18.45
N TRP A 142 -3.22 7.28 18.49
CA TRP A 142 -3.94 8.34 19.23
C TRP A 142 -3.79 8.20 20.74
N GLU A 143 -3.64 6.98 21.26
CA GLU A 143 -3.29 6.75 22.68
C GLU A 143 -1.89 7.31 23.02
N ALA A 144 -0.98 7.31 22.06
CA ALA A 144 0.34 7.94 22.20
C ALA A 144 0.32 9.47 21.92
N GLY A 145 -0.85 10.06 21.68
CA GLY A 145 -1.02 11.51 21.52
C GLY A 145 -0.89 12.04 20.10
N PHE A 146 -0.79 11.18 19.10
CA PHE A 146 -0.84 11.59 17.68
C PHE A 146 -2.28 11.85 17.23
N VAL A 147 -2.46 12.82 16.35
CA VAL A 147 -3.68 12.93 15.56
C VAL A 147 -3.56 11.97 14.37
N VAL A 148 -4.57 11.12 14.20
CA VAL A 148 -4.56 10.08 13.14
C VAL A 148 -5.62 10.42 12.11
N LEU A 149 -5.24 10.42 10.83
CA LEU A 149 -6.17 10.37 9.71
C LEU A 149 -6.02 9.01 9.02
N HIS A 150 -7.13 8.33 8.84
CA HIS A 150 -7.23 7.04 8.17
C HIS A 150 -8.16 7.18 6.97
N PRO A 151 -7.63 7.46 5.77
CA PRO A 151 -8.43 7.67 4.57
C PRO A 151 -8.90 6.34 3.98
N SER A 152 -10.06 6.35 3.35
CA SER A 152 -10.46 5.42 2.31
C SER A 152 -10.16 6.05 0.94
N PHE A 153 -10.03 5.23 -0.09
CA PHE A 153 -9.59 5.68 -1.41
C PHE A 153 -10.71 5.60 -2.45
N ARG A 154 -10.43 6.10 -3.64
CA ARG A 154 -11.33 6.07 -4.79
C ARG A 154 -11.85 4.66 -5.08
N GLY A 155 -13.13 4.57 -5.39
CA GLY A 155 -13.77 3.30 -5.74
C GLY A 155 -13.94 2.30 -4.60
N GLU A 156 -13.49 2.60 -3.38
CA GLU A 156 -13.71 1.79 -2.19
C GLU A 156 -15.01 2.17 -1.49
N ASN A 157 -15.64 1.22 -0.81
CA ASN A 157 -16.75 1.49 0.10
C ASN A 157 -17.89 2.33 -0.53
N GLY A 158 -18.15 2.12 -1.82
CA GLY A 158 -19.17 2.85 -2.58
C GLY A 158 -18.80 4.28 -2.96
N GLN A 159 -17.55 4.70 -2.74
CA GLN A 159 -17.07 6.02 -3.15
C GLN A 159 -16.80 6.11 -4.65
N GLU A 160 -16.80 7.33 -5.15
CA GLU A 160 -16.53 7.63 -6.55
C GLU A 160 -15.09 7.32 -6.96
N GLY A 161 -14.87 7.27 -8.27
CA GLY A 161 -13.57 7.07 -8.89
C GLY A 161 -13.31 5.64 -9.32
N ASN A 162 -12.20 5.45 -10.00
CA ASN A 162 -11.78 4.16 -10.52
C ASN A 162 -10.55 3.67 -9.78
N TYR A 163 -10.58 2.43 -9.33
CA TYR A 163 -9.41 1.76 -8.78
C TYR A 163 -8.32 1.66 -9.85
N SER A 164 -7.11 2.06 -9.53
CA SER A 164 -5.98 2.11 -10.46
C SER A 164 -4.79 1.22 -10.06
N GLY A 165 -4.90 0.52 -8.93
CA GLY A 165 -3.81 -0.34 -8.43
C GLY A 165 -2.59 0.46 -8.00
N PHE A 166 -2.72 1.27 -6.96
CA PHE A 166 -1.71 2.13 -6.31
C PHE A 166 -1.43 3.47 -6.99
N TYR A 167 -1.70 3.67 -8.28
CA TYR A 167 -1.24 4.89 -8.95
C TYR A 167 -2.04 6.13 -8.55
N ASP A 168 -3.35 6.11 -8.80
CA ASP A 168 -4.22 7.25 -8.42
C ASP A 168 -4.52 7.25 -6.92
N GLU A 169 -4.55 6.10 -6.26
CA GLU A 169 -4.67 5.98 -4.80
C GLU A 169 -3.48 6.68 -4.08
N THR A 170 -2.29 6.72 -4.72
CA THR A 170 -1.18 7.55 -4.20
C THR A 170 -1.54 9.04 -4.25
N ALA A 171 -2.25 9.52 -5.27
CA ALA A 171 -2.71 10.91 -5.31
C ALA A 171 -3.77 11.18 -4.23
N ASP A 172 -4.66 10.24 -3.95
CA ASP A 172 -5.64 10.34 -2.86
C ASP A 172 -4.94 10.39 -1.49
N ALA A 173 -3.90 9.55 -1.28
CA ALA A 173 -3.09 9.57 -0.06
C ALA A 173 -2.37 10.92 0.14
N LEU A 174 -1.86 11.52 -0.93
CA LEU A 174 -1.23 12.85 -0.91
C LEU A 174 -2.25 13.96 -0.61
N ALA A 175 -3.45 13.85 -1.15
CA ALA A 175 -4.55 14.76 -0.85
C ALA A 175 -5.00 14.64 0.62
N ALA A 176 -5.14 13.43 1.14
CA ALA A 176 -5.41 13.16 2.56
C ALA A 176 -4.30 13.72 3.46
N ALA A 177 -3.03 13.58 3.05
CA ALA A 177 -1.90 14.18 3.76
C ALA A 177 -2.02 15.70 3.82
N THR A 178 -2.36 16.33 2.70
CA THR A 178 -2.55 17.79 2.63
C THR A 178 -3.73 18.23 3.50
N TYR A 179 -4.82 17.47 3.50
CA TYR A 179 -5.98 17.75 4.37
C TYR A 179 -5.57 17.71 5.85
N LEU A 180 -4.93 16.62 6.30
CA LEU A 180 -4.50 16.44 7.70
C LEU A 180 -3.51 17.53 8.13
N GLU A 181 -2.52 17.84 7.29
CA GLU A 181 -1.48 18.85 7.61
C GLU A 181 -2.06 20.26 7.80
N ASN A 182 -3.17 20.56 7.14
CA ASN A 182 -3.85 21.89 7.22
C ASN A 182 -4.92 21.98 8.31
N LEU A 183 -5.18 20.90 9.04
CA LEU A 183 -6.08 20.95 10.19
C LEU A 183 -5.51 21.85 11.31
N PRO A 184 -6.34 22.62 12.01
CA PRO A 184 -5.89 23.44 13.14
C PRO A 184 -5.21 22.59 14.21
N GLY A 185 -4.13 23.07 14.79
CA GLY A 185 -3.42 22.41 15.89
C GLY A 185 -2.53 21.22 15.50
N ILE A 186 -2.30 21.00 14.21
CA ILE A 186 -1.33 20.00 13.73
C ILE A 186 0.07 20.61 13.66
N ASP A 187 1.06 19.88 14.17
CA ASP A 187 2.47 20.21 14.04
C ASP A 187 3.03 19.69 12.71
N LYS A 188 3.22 20.60 11.77
CA LYS A 188 3.73 20.26 10.43
C LYS A 188 5.18 19.71 10.46
N ASN A 189 5.95 19.96 11.53
CA ASN A 189 7.30 19.42 11.70
C ASN A 189 7.30 18.01 12.27
N ARG A 190 6.19 17.56 12.84
CA ARG A 190 5.97 16.21 13.37
C ARG A 190 4.83 15.51 12.64
N PHE A 191 4.94 15.49 11.30
CA PHE A 191 3.96 14.91 10.41
C PHE A 191 4.52 13.64 9.76
N PHE A 192 3.91 12.50 10.07
CA PHE A 192 4.40 11.16 9.75
C PHE A 192 3.44 10.42 8.83
N ILE A 193 3.95 9.38 8.16
CA ILE A 193 3.13 8.46 7.37
C ILE A 193 3.45 7.02 7.74
N ALA A 194 2.43 6.21 7.86
CA ALA A 194 2.52 4.76 8.03
C ALA A 194 1.41 4.08 7.22
N GLY A 195 1.52 2.78 7.03
CA GLY A 195 0.47 2.01 6.37
C GLY A 195 0.79 0.53 6.37
N HIS A 196 -0.25 -0.29 6.23
CA HIS A 196 -0.14 -1.74 6.25
C HIS A 196 -0.41 -2.34 4.86
N SER A 197 0.35 -3.35 4.44
CA SER A 197 0.13 -4.09 3.20
C SER A 197 0.06 -3.15 1.98
N ASN A 198 -1.09 -3.04 1.28
CA ASN A 198 -1.31 -2.09 0.21
C ASN A 198 -1.09 -0.64 0.68
N GLY A 199 -1.54 -0.29 1.89
CA GLY A 199 -1.25 1.01 2.50
C GLY A 199 0.24 1.21 2.79
N GLY A 200 0.98 0.16 3.09
CA GLY A 200 2.44 0.20 3.21
C GLY A 200 3.12 0.55 1.89
N THR A 201 2.66 -0.05 0.79
CA THR A 201 3.10 0.29 -0.58
C THR A 201 2.78 1.75 -0.91
N LEU A 202 1.55 2.20 -0.66
CA LEU A 202 1.12 3.58 -0.87
C LEU A 202 1.91 4.56 -0.01
N SER A 203 2.26 4.20 1.24
CA SER A 203 3.06 5.07 2.11
C SER A 203 4.48 5.29 1.59
N LEU A 204 5.11 4.27 0.98
CA LEU A 204 6.39 4.41 0.29
C LEU A 204 6.28 5.35 -0.92
N LEU A 205 5.30 5.13 -1.79
CA LEU A 205 5.08 5.94 -2.99
C LEU A 205 4.77 7.41 -2.62
N ALA A 206 3.97 7.63 -1.58
CA ALA A 206 3.69 8.97 -1.06
C ALA A 206 4.95 9.63 -0.48
N ALA A 207 5.79 8.89 0.28
CA ALA A 207 7.04 9.41 0.84
C ALA A 207 8.11 9.68 -0.23
N MET A 208 8.01 9.07 -1.41
CA MET A 208 8.82 9.41 -2.58
C MET A 208 8.32 10.66 -3.31
N THR A 209 7.04 10.99 -3.14
CA THR A 209 6.42 12.15 -3.82
C THR A 209 6.58 13.42 -3.00
N ARG A 210 6.34 13.37 -1.69
CA ARG A 210 6.48 14.52 -0.79
C ARG A 210 7.25 14.16 0.48
N LYS A 211 7.78 15.18 1.18
CA LYS A 211 8.48 15.00 2.43
C LYS A 211 7.49 14.82 3.59
N PHE A 212 7.69 13.76 4.35
CA PHE A 212 7.18 13.55 5.71
C PHE A 212 8.34 13.66 6.71
N ARG A 213 8.06 13.74 8.00
CA ARG A 213 9.11 13.73 9.02
C ARG A 213 9.82 12.38 9.08
N ALA A 214 9.03 11.29 9.02
CA ALA A 214 9.50 9.91 8.83
C ALA A 214 8.35 9.04 8.29
N ALA A 215 8.67 7.85 7.78
CA ALA A 215 7.74 6.87 7.26
C ALA A 215 7.93 5.49 7.93
N ALA A 216 6.83 4.77 8.17
CA ALA A 216 6.84 3.42 8.73
C ALA A 216 5.91 2.47 7.92
N PRO A 217 6.31 2.02 6.74
CA PRO A 217 5.55 1.03 5.97
C PRO A 217 5.62 -0.35 6.64
N ILE A 218 4.46 -0.98 6.81
CA ILE A 218 4.28 -2.28 7.47
C ILE A 218 3.89 -3.30 6.40
N SER A 219 4.64 -4.39 6.26
CA SER A 219 4.38 -5.48 5.30
C SER A 219 4.16 -5.00 3.86
N ALA A 220 4.83 -3.92 3.48
CA ALA A 220 4.70 -3.29 2.17
C ALA A 220 5.21 -4.18 1.03
N GLY A 221 4.54 -4.15 -0.12
CA GLY A 221 5.09 -4.58 -1.39
C GLY A 221 5.93 -3.44 -2.01
N VAL A 222 7.08 -3.78 -2.60
CA VAL A 222 7.99 -2.78 -3.21
C VAL A 222 8.11 -2.92 -4.73
N ASN A 223 7.61 -4.03 -5.27
CA ASN A 223 7.68 -4.41 -6.68
C ASN A 223 6.28 -4.80 -7.19
N SER A 224 5.69 -3.96 -8.01
CA SER A 224 4.33 -4.16 -8.51
C SER A 224 4.20 -5.32 -9.49
N TRP A 225 5.26 -5.68 -10.24
CA TRP A 225 5.22 -6.90 -11.07
C TRP A 225 4.95 -8.14 -10.23
N ARG A 226 5.63 -8.29 -9.07
CA ARG A 226 5.37 -9.43 -8.16
C ARG A 226 4.01 -9.37 -7.52
N TYR A 227 3.51 -8.16 -7.26
CA TYR A 227 2.17 -7.97 -6.71
C TYR A 227 1.11 -8.44 -7.71
N PHE A 228 1.15 -7.92 -8.94
CA PHE A 228 0.14 -8.23 -9.94
C PHE A 228 0.30 -9.65 -10.54
N ALA A 229 1.48 -10.26 -10.52
CA ALA A 229 1.64 -11.67 -10.80
C ALA A 229 0.89 -12.58 -9.80
N ARG A 230 0.68 -12.11 -8.57
CA ARG A 230 -0.11 -12.81 -7.55
C ARG A 230 -1.59 -12.43 -7.58
N PHE A 231 -1.91 -11.21 -7.96
CA PHE A 231 -3.24 -10.61 -7.96
C PHE A 231 -3.61 -10.06 -9.34
N GLU A 232 -3.52 -10.89 -10.38
CA GLU A 232 -3.72 -10.52 -11.78
C GLU A 232 -5.04 -9.78 -12.05
N ARG A 233 -6.12 -10.21 -11.38
CA ARG A 233 -7.44 -9.60 -11.57
C ARG A 233 -7.51 -8.16 -11.08
N GLU A 234 -6.54 -7.74 -10.28
CA GLU A 234 -6.43 -6.37 -9.76
C GLU A 234 -5.67 -5.44 -10.71
N ALA A 235 -4.87 -5.96 -11.65
CA ALA A 235 -4.28 -5.16 -12.71
C ALA A 235 -5.37 -4.69 -13.65
N ARG A 236 -5.63 -3.39 -13.70
CA ARG A 236 -6.65 -2.77 -14.55
C ARG A 236 -6.10 -1.83 -15.60
N PHE A 237 -4.82 -1.59 -15.53
CA PHE A 237 -4.03 -0.77 -16.44
C PHE A 237 -3.50 -1.60 -17.61
N ASP A 238 -2.84 -0.95 -18.54
CA ASP A 238 -2.19 -1.55 -19.70
C ASP A 238 -0.93 -2.33 -19.29
N GLU A 239 -1.06 -3.65 -19.14
CA GLU A 239 0.02 -4.55 -18.70
C GLU A 239 1.11 -4.74 -19.78
N GLU A 240 0.87 -4.33 -21.03
CA GLU A 240 1.89 -4.31 -22.08
C GLU A 240 2.84 -3.11 -21.94
N ASN A 241 2.43 -2.09 -21.19
CA ASN A 241 3.26 -0.92 -20.90
C ASN A 241 4.06 -1.10 -19.61
N PRO A 242 5.38 -1.38 -19.67
CA PRO A 242 6.19 -1.58 -18.46
C PRO A 242 6.25 -0.36 -17.55
N LYS A 243 5.97 0.85 -18.06
CA LYS A 243 5.94 2.07 -17.25
C LYS A 243 4.80 2.06 -16.24
N GLU A 244 3.71 1.37 -16.50
CA GLU A 244 2.61 1.16 -15.54
C GLU A 244 3.11 0.45 -14.27
N PHE A 245 3.92 -0.60 -14.43
CA PHE A 245 4.53 -1.29 -13.30
C PHE A 245 5.62 -0.46 -12.63
N ILE A 246 6.49 0.19 -13.40
CA ILE A 246 7.55 1.07 -12.87
C ILE A 246 6.94 2.11 -11.94
N MET A 247 5.89 2.81 -12.38
CA MET A 247 5.27 3.89 -11.61
C MET A 247 4.53 3.44 -10.34
N ARG A 248 4.35 2.13 -10.15
CA ARG A 248 3.75 1.50 -8.97
C ARG A 248 4.78 0.78 -8.09
N SER A 249 6.05 0.81 -8.47
CA SER A 249 7.13 0.06 -7.81
C SER A 249 8.11 1.00 -7.11
N SER A 250 8.06 1.06 -5.78
CA SER A 250 8.98 1.89 -5.01
C SER A 250 10.44 1.49 -5.21
N VAL A 251 10.72 0.21 -5.49
CA VAL A 251 12.06 -0.26 -5.81
C VAL A 251 12.66 0.43 -7.03
N CYS A 252 11.83 0.85 -8.00
CA CYS A 252 12.31 1.56 -9.19
C CYS A 252 12.75 3.01 -8.91
N PHE A 253 12.34 3.59 -7.78
CA PHE A 253 12.57 4.99 -7.43
C PHE A 253 13.25 5.15 -6.05
N GLY A 254 14.05 4.19 -5.61
CA GLY A 254 14.71 4.23 -4.30
C GLY A 254 15.31 5.60 -3.94
N PRO A 255 16.12 6.23 -4.81
CA PRO A 255 16.71 7.55 -4.55
C PRO A 255 15.71 8.69 -4.32
N SER A 256 14.45 8.52 -4.71
CA SER A 256 13.38 9.52 -4.51
C SER A 256 12.80 9.55 -3.11
N LEU A 257 13.16 8.63 -2.23
CA LEU A 257 12.64 8.60 -0.86
C LEU A 257 13.10 9.84 -0.07
N LYS A 258 12.14 10.60 0.46
CA LYS A 258 12.38 11.98 0.97
C LYS A 258 12.45 12.08 2.50
N CYS A 259 12.38 10.95 3.22
CA CYS A 259 12.42 10.97 4.68
C CYS A 259 13.01 9.67 5.27
N PRO A 260 13.50 9.69 6.51
CA PRO A 260 13.90 8.49 7.23
C PRO A 260 12.76 7.47 7.25
N THR A 261 13.08 6.20 6.99
CA THR A 261 12.06 5.16 6.81
C THR A 261 12.44 3.90 7.58
N LEU A 262 11.48 3.31 8.29
CA LEU A 262 11.61 2.02 8.97
C LEU A 262 10.62 1.01 8.36
N LEU A 263 11.14 0.07 7.57
CA LEU A 263 10.35 -1.04 7.03
C LEU A 263 10.05 -2.05 8.15
N LEU A 264 8.77 -2.36 8.37
CA LEU A 264 8.33 -3.30 9.39
C LEU A 264 7.65 -4.51 8.75
N ARG A 265 7.88 -5.72 9.27
CA ARG A 265 7.27 -6.95 8.76
C ARG A 265 7.16 -8.02 9.85
N GLY A 266 6.20 -8.93 9.71
CA GLY A 266 6.01 -10.05 10.61
C GLY A 266 7.02 -11.19 10.39
N THR A 267 7.45 -11.85 11.48
CA THR A 267 8.36 -13.01 11.43
C THR A 267 7.72 -14.25 10.80
N GLU A 268 6.39 -14.32 10.76
CA GLU A 268 5.63 -15.41 10.16
C GLU A 268 5.25 -15.12 8.69
N GLU A 269 5.62 -13.96 8.17
CA GLU A 269 5.55 -13.64 6.75
C GLU A 269 6.80 -14.11 6.02
N ARG A 270 6.79 -14.06 4.67
CA ARG A 270 8.03 -14.16 3.92
C ARG A 270 8.97 -13.04 4.36
N PRO A 271 10.25 -13.35 4.65
CA PRO A 271 11.22 -12.31 5.05
C PRO A 271 11.36 -11.24 3.96
N PHE A 272 12.05 -10.17 4.27
CA PHE A 272 12.45 -9.19 3.25
C PHE A 272 13.21 -9.89 2.14
N ASP A 273 12.70 -9.78 0.93
CA ASP A 273 13.27 -10.44 -0.25
C ASP A 273 14.33 -9.55 -0.94
N ALA A 274 14.84 -10.04 -2.08
CA ALA A 274 15.86 -9.33 -2.87
C ALA A 274 15.39 -7.94 -3.32
N ASP A 275 14.09 -7.75 -3.61
CA ASP A 275 13.56 -6.45 -4.04
C ASP A 275 13.55 -5.44 -2.89
N HIS A 276 13.28 -5.88 -1.66
CA HIS A 276 13.39 -5.02 -0.47
C HIS A 276 14.84 -4.63 -0.20
N GLN A 277 15.78 -5.60 -0.30
CA GLN A 277 17.19 -5.29 -0.16
C GLN A 277 17.65 -4.31 -1.24
N LEU A 278 17.24 -4.52 -2.48
CA LEU A 278 17.55 -3.64 -3.60
C LEU A 278 16.97 -2.22 -3.38
N LEU A 279 15.74 -2.12 -2.86
CA LEU A 279 15.16 -0.82 -2.48
C LEU A 279 16.05 -0.12 -1.44
N MET A 280 16.39 -0.82 -0.35
CA MET A 280 17.22 -0.24 0.73
C MET A 280 18.58 0.22 0.21
N ASP A 281 19.23 -0.56 -0.63
CA ASP A 281 20.52 -0.21 -1.22
C ASP A 281 20.39 1.03 -2.11
N ARG A 282 19.35 1.11 -2.95
CA ARG A 282 19.08 2.27 -3.80
C ARG A 282 18.77 3.54 -2.98
N VAL A 283 18.03 3.41 -1.89
CA VAL A 283 17.74 4.53 -0.98
C VAL A 283 19.01 5.03 -0.30
N LYS A 284 19.85 4.11 0.19
CA LYS A 284 21.13 4.45 0.86
C LYS A 284 22.09 5.18 -0.07
N THR A 285 22.11 4.87 -1.37
CA THR A 285 22.96 5.59 -2.34
C THR A 285 22.60 7.08 -2.45
N ALA A 286 21.36 7.46 -2.15
CA ALA A 286 20.93 8.86 -2.08
C ALA A 286 21.13 9.51 -0.70
N GLY A 287 21.66 8.77 0.28
CA GLY A 287 21.92 9.28 1.63
C GLY A 287 20.69 9.36 2.54
N THR A 288 19.53 8.84 2.11
CA THR A 288 18.34 8.81 2.96
C THR A 288 18.42 7.62 3.92
N PRO A 289 18.20 7.82 5.24
CA PRO A 289 18.19 6.73 6.21
C PRO A 289 17.03 5.77 5.95
N ILE A 290 17.35 4.48 5.85
CA ILE A 290 16.35 3.40 5.75
C ILE A 290 16.85 2.18 6.50
N ASP A 291 15.99 1.62 7.35
CA ASP A 291 16.20 0.38 8.08
C ASP A 291 15.02 -0.56 7.94
N ALA A 292 15.23 -1.83 8.30
CA ALA A 292 14.20 -2.85 8.28
C ALA A 292 14.20 -3.64 9.59
N LYS A 293 13.01 -3.99 10.09
CA LYS A 293 12.86 -4.75 11.34
C LYS A 293 11.76 -5.80 11.20
N LEU A 294 12.06 -7.02 11.64
CA LEU A 294 11.08 -8.09 11.82
C LEU A 294 10.50 -8.03 13.24
N LEU A 295 9.20 -8.24 13.35
CA LEU A 295 8.46 -8.25 14.60
C LEU A 295 7.62 -9.54 14.67
N PRO A 296 7.32 -10.07 15.86
CA PRO A 296 6.46 -11.25 16.00
C PRO A 296 5.11 -11.07 15.33
N GLY A 297 4.64 -12.09 14.63
CA GLY A 297 3.30 -12.15 14.03
C GLY A 297 3.30 -12.47 12.54
N ASN A 298 2.11 -12.82 12.06
CA ASN A 298 1.80 -12.97 10.65
C ASN A 298 1.42 -11.61 10.03
N HIS A 299 1.00 -11.62 8.77
CA HIS A 299 0.69 -10.42 7.98
C HIS A 299 -0.24 -9.41 8.68
N ASN A 300 -1.29 -9.86 9.36
CA ASN A 300 -2.22 -9.00 10.10
C ASN A 300 -1.82 -8.87 11.58
N GLY A 301 -1.35 -9.95 12.19
CA GLY A 301 -0.98 -10.00 13.60
C GLY A 301 0.22 -9.12 13.96
N VAL A 302 1.06 -8.75 12.99
CA VAL A 302 2.20 -7.86 13.21
C VAL A 302 1.78 -6.40 13.47
N VAL A 303 0.61 -5.97 12.99
CA VAL A 303 0.24 -4.54 12.92
C VAL A 303 0.24 -3.86 14.30
N PRO A 304 -0.35 -4.41 15.37
CA PRO A 304 -0.30 -3.75 16.67
C PRO A 304 1.14 -3.54 17.19
N GLY A 305 2.01 -4.54 17.02
CA GLY A 305 3.43 -4.45 17.38
C GLY A 305 4.18 -3.44 16.51
N ALA A 306 3.87 -3.40 15.22
CA ALA A 306 4.47 -2.47 14.27
C ALA A 306 4.03 -1.02 14.53
N VAL A 307 2.78 -0.79 14.94
CA VAL A 307 2.31 0.52 15.40
C VAL A 307 3.14 1.01 16.60
N GLN A 308 3.34 0.16 17.60
CA GLN A 308 4.17 0.51 18.77
C GLN A 308 5.63 0.80 18.38
N GLU A 309 6.20 0.02 17.48
CA GLU A 309 7.57 0.23 17.02
C GLU A 309 7.72 1.51 16.19
N SER A 310 6.74 1.79 15.31
CA SER A 310 6.73 3.03 14.55
C SER A 310 6.58 4.28 15.43
N ILE A 311 5.81 4.22 16.53
CA ILE A 311 5.71 5.29 17.51
C ILE A 311 7.08 5.56 18.15
N LYS A 312 7.82 4.51 18.55
CA LYS A 312 9.18 4.65 19.06
C LYS A 312 10.11 5.29 18.04
N PHE A 313 9.98 4.89 16.78
CA PHE A 313 10.77 5.45 15.69
C PHE A 313 10.40 6.92 15.44
N PHE A 314 9.13 7.27 15.38
CA PHE A 314 8.68 8.66 15.17
C PHE A 314 9.10 9.59 16.30
N ASN A 315 9.11 9.12 17.54
CA ASN A 315 9.52 9.91 18.70
C ASN A 315 11.02 10.27 18.68
N GLN A 316 11.84 9.68 17.82
CA GLN A 316 13.22 10.09 17.61
C GLN A 316 13.36 11.40 16.83
N PHE A 317 12.27 11.87 16.21
CA PHE A 317 12.22 13.05 15.35
C PHE A 317 11.36 14.18 15.92
N THR A 318 11.03 14.10 17.20
CA THR A 318 10.21 15.09 17.93
C THR A 318 11.08 16.18 18.56
#